data_c5c4f7301e807910f386a7313a680bd4
#
_entry.id   c5c4f7301e807910f386a7313a680bd4
#
_cell.length_a   1.000
_cell.length_b   1.000
_cell.length_c   1.000
_cell.angle_alpha   90.00
_cell.angle_beta   90.00
_cell.angle_gamma   90.00
#
_symmetry.space_group_name_H-M   'P 1'
#
loop_
_entity.id
_entity.type
_entity.pdbx_description
1 polymer ?
#
loop_
_entity_poly.entity_id
_entity_poly.type
_entity_poly.pdbx_seq_one_letter_code
_entity_poly.pdbx_strand_id
1 'polypeptide(L)'
;MEIDLNKYKHFVDEVTSKESKDSAVLVERLWELNMFVELPRLLTASIGLGSESGEFSEIVKKCMFQGKPLDEDAKHHMERELGDIMWYWTQACLALHLDPNDVIIKNVEKLKKRYPGGEFDASKSEQRKEGDI
;
A
#
# COMPACT_ATOMS: atom_id res chain seq x y z
N MET A 1 24.09 -8.70 -23.39
CA MET A 1 23.97 -9.60 -22.22
C MET A 1 22.94 -10.64 -22.60
N GLU A 2 23.32 -11.90 -22.58
CA GLU A 2 22.38 -13.01 -22.82
C GLU A 2 21.71 -13.33 -21.46
N ILE A 3 20.37 -13.39 -21.44
CA ILE A 3 19.59 -13.67 -20.24
C ILE A 3 19.38 -15.19 -20.15
N ASP A 4 19.92 -15.81 -19.11
CA ASP A 4 19.70 -17.21 -18.79
C ASP A 4 18.63 -17.31 -17.68
N LEU A 5 17.39 -17.58 -18.07
CA LEU A 5 16.27 -17.70 -17.15
C LEU A 5 16.42 -18.84 -16.13
N ASN A 6 17.18 -19.90 -16.43
CA ASN A 6 17.40 -20.98 -15.48
C ASN A 6 18.33 -20.51 -14.35
N LYS A 7 19.41 -19.80 -14.67
CA LYS A 7 20.27 -19.19 -13.64
C LYS A 7 19.50 -18.18 -12.81
N TYR A 8 18.66 -17.35 -13.45
CA TYR A 8 17.84 -16.40 -12.74
C TYR A 8 16.86 -17.07 -11.78
N LYS A 9 16.19 -18.17 -12.20
CA LYS A 9 15.31 -18.97 -11.31
C LYS A 9 16.05 -19.49 -10.08
N HIS A 10 17.26 -20.04 -10.23
CA HIS A 10 18.05 -20.51 -9.10
C HIS A 10 18.39 -19.36 -8.15
N PHE A 11 18.86 -18.24 -8.68
CA PHE A 11 19.13 -17.05 -7.87
C PHE A 11 17.90 -16.58 -7.09
N VAL A 12 16.74 -16.49 -7.75
CA VAL A 12 15.49 -16.09 -7.09
C VAL A 12 15.14 -17.07 -5.96
N ASP A 13 15.25 -18.37 -6.18
CA ASP A 13 14.97 -19.36 -5.15
C ASP A 13 15.96 -19.27 -3.98
N GLU A 14 17.26 -19.08 -4.23
CA GLU A 14 18.29 -18.94 -3.21
C GLU A 14 18.04 -17.74 -2.28
N VAL A 15 17.62 -16.58 -2.84
CA VAL A 15 17.38 -15.35 -2.07
C VAL A 15 15.95 -15.25 -1.49
N THR A 16 15.07 -16.18 -1.80
CA THR A 16 13.71 -16.23 -1.26
C THR A 16 13.71 -16.74 0.18
N SER A 17 13.01 -16.04 1.08
CA SER A 17 12.93 -16.39 2.50
C SER A 17 12.29 -17.78 2.74
N LYS A 18 12.57 -18.35 3.90
CA LYS A 18 11.98 -19.66 4.29
C LYS A 18 10.45 -19.56 4.42
N GLU A 19 9.95 -18.45 4.97
CA GLU A 19 8.52 -18.20 5.14
C GLU A 19 7.76 -18.21 3.80
N SER A 20 8.42 -17.84 2.70
CA SER A 20 7.84 -17.88 1.36
C SER A 20 7.91 -19.26 0.69
N LYS A 21 8.67 -20.21 1.24
CA LYS A 21 8.91 -21.53 0.65
C LYS A 21 8.36 -22.68 1.49
N ASP A 22 8.19 -22.49 2.77
CA ASP A 22 7.77 -23.52 3.72
C ASP A 22 6.55 -23.06 4.50
N SER A 23 5.45 -23.79 4.31
CA SER A 23 4.18 -23.47 4.93
C SER A 23 4.19 -23.62 6.45
N ALA A 24 4.99 -24.52 7.01
CA ALA A 24 5.09 -24.68 8.46
C ALA A 24 5.82 -23.49 9.09
N VAL A 25 6.91 -23.04 8.48
CA VAL A 25 7.65 -21.84 8.90
C VAL A 25 6.77 -20.59 8.77
N LEU A 26 6.00 -20.46 7.68
CA LEU A 26 5.05 -19.36 7.54
C LEU A 26 3.99 -19.37 8.65
N VAL A 27 3.38 -20.52 8.92
CA VAL A 27 2.33 -20.64 9.96
C VAL A 27 2.89 -20.24 11.33
N GLU A 28 4.08 -20.72 11.71
CA GLU A 28 4.73 -20.33 12.96
C GLU A 28 4.92 -18.80 13.04
N ARG A 29 5.43 -18.20 11.96
CA ARG A 29 5.60 -16.74 11.89
C ARG A 29 4.29 -15.98 11.99
N LEU A 30 3.22 -16.46 11.37
CA LEU A 30 1.89 -15.85 11.46
C LEU A 30 1.35 -15.89 12.91
N TRP A 31 1.57 -16.97 13.66
CA TRP A 31 1.20 -17.05 15.06
C TRP A 31 1.96 -16.03 15.92
N GLU A 32 3.26 -15.88 15.72
CA GLU A 32 4.05 -14.85 16.42
C GLU A 32 3.50 -13.44 16.17
N LEU A 33 3.24 -13.09 14.92
CA LEU A 33 2.73 -11.77 14.54
C LEU A 33 1.33 -11.51 15.08
N ASN A 34 0.48 -12.53 15.16
CA ASN A 34 -0.88 -12.40 15.67
C ASN A 34 -0.94 -12.10 17.19
N MET A 35 0.18 -12.20 17.91
CA MET A 35 0.27 -11.75 19.30
C MET A 35 0.27 -10.22 19.44
N PHE A 36 0.58 -9.48 18.39
CA PHE A 36 0.75 -8.03 18.41
C PHE A 36 -0.33 -7.27 17.66
N VAL A 37 -0.99 -7.92 16.70
CA VAL A 37 -1.98 -7.31 15.81
C VAL A 37 -3.09 -8.31 15.47
N GLU A 38 -4.23 -7.84 14.97
CA GLU A 38 -5.25 -8.72 14.39
C GLU A 38 -4.81 -9.17 12.99
N LEU A 39 -3.92 -10.14 12.92
CA LEU A 39 -3.23 -10.51 11.69
C LEU A 39 -4.15 -10.91 10.52
N PRO A 40 -5.23 -11.70 10.70
CA PRO A 40 -6.15 -12.01 9.60
C PRO A 40 -6.78 -10.74 8.98
N ARG A 41 -7.15 -9.77 9.81
CA ARG A 41 -7.69 -8.48 9.37
C ARG A 41 -6.62 -7.64 8.67
N LEU A 42 -5.39 -7.63 9.18
CA LEU A 42 -4.26 -6.92 8.57
C LEU A 42 -3.93 -7.47 7.19
N LEU A 43 -3.94 -8.79 7.01
CA LEU A 43 -3.73 -9.42 5.72
C LEU A 43 -4.84 -9.06 4.73
N THR A 44 -6.11 -9.12 5.16
CA THR A 44 -7.25 -8.69 4.34
C THR A 44 -7.09 -7.23 3.90
N ALA A 45 -6.78 -6.34 4.84
CA ALA A 45 -6.57 -4.93 4.56
C ALA A 45 -5.41 -4.68 3.60
N SER A 46 -4.28 -5.35 3.80
CA SER A 46 -3.08 -5.20 2.95
C SER A 46 -3.35 -5.60 1.50
N ILE A 47 -4.00 -6.76 1.31
CA ILE A 47 -4.33 -7.25 -0.03
C ILE A 47 -5.39 -6.34 -0.68
N GLY A 48 -6.44 -5.97 0.05
CA GLY A 48 -7.52 -5.13 -0.47
C GLY A 48 -7.05 -3.72 -0.84
N LEU A 49 -6.22 -3.06 -0.02
CA LEU A 49 -5.65 -1.76 -0.37
C LEU A 49 -4.89 -1.80 -1.71
N GLY A 50 -4.13 -2.87 -1.95
CA GLY A 50 -3.43 -3.06 -3.22
C GLY A 50 -4.39 -3.28 -4.40
N SER A 51 -5.43 -4.10 -4.21
CA SER A 51 -6.44 -4.41 -5.23
C SER A 51 -7.20 -3.17 -5.66
N GLU A 52 -7.86 -2.49 -4.72
CA GLU A 52 -8.72 -1.33 -5.03
C GLU A 52 -7.92 -0.14 -5.56
N SER A 53 -6.70 0.08 -5.05
CA SER A 53 -5.78 1.08 -5.63
C SER A 53 -5.39 0.72 -7.06
N GLY A 54 -5.25 -0.57 -7.38
CA GLY A 54 -5.03 -1.07 -8.73
C GLY A 54 -6.23 -0.82 -9.65
N GLU A 55 -7.44 -1.06 -9.18
CA GLU A 55 -8.68 -0.83 -9.93
C GLU A 55 -8.90 0.66 -10.23
N PHE A 56 -8.69 1.53 -9.24
CA PHE A 56 -8.65 2.97 -9.45
C PHE A 56 -7.64 3.38 -10.53
N SER A 57 -6.41 2.88 -10.41
CA SER A 57 -5.34 3.17 -11.37
C SER A 57 -5.63 2.65 -12.78
N GLU A 58 -6.32 1.52 -12.90
CA GLU A 58 -6.73 0.93 -14.17
C GLU A 58 -7.74 1.82 -14.90
N ILE A 59 -8.70 2.42 -14.18
CA ILE A 59 -9.66 3.37 -14.75
C ILE A 59 -8.91 4.59 -15.31
N VAL A 60 -8.03 5.18 -14.50
CA VAL A 60 -7.21 6.35 -14.91
C VAL A 60 -6.36 6.01 -16.13
N LYS A 61 -5.67 4.87 -16.13
CA LYS A 61 -4.85 4.40 -17.26
C LYS A 61 -5.68 4.27 -18.56
N LYS A 62 -6.88 3.70 -18.46
CA LYS A 62 -7.78 3.54 -19.61
C LYS A 62 -8.21 4.89 -20.18
N CYS A 63 -8.52 5.85 -19.32
CA CYS A 63 -8.88 7.20 -19.77
C CYS A 63 -7.69 7.91 -20.41
N MET A 64 -6.51 7.86 -19.81
CA MET A 64 -5.33 8.61 -20.28
C MET A 64 -4.68 7.99 -21.53
N PHE A 65 -4.60 6.66 -21.61
CA PHE A 65 -3.76 5.99 -22.63
C PHE A 65 -4.51 5.07 -23.57
N GLN A 66 -5.78 4.76 -23.32
CA GLN A 66 -6.57 3.83 -24.13
C GLN A 66 -7.82 4.45 -24.75
N GLY A 67 -7.93 5.79 -24.73
CA GLY A 67 -9.01 6.52 -25.38
C GLY A 67 -10.41 6.34 -24.75
N LYS A 68 -10.51 5.84 -23.52
CA LYS A 68 -11.79 5.80 -22.82
C LYS A 68 -12.19 7.20 -22.35
N PRO A 69 -13.47 7.59 -22.44
CA PRO A 69 -13.90 8.89 -21.96
C PRO A 69 -13.74 8.99 -20.45
N LEU A 70 -13.39 10.20 -19.97
CA LEU A 70 -13.47 10.56 -18.55
C LEU A 70 -14.84 11.25 -18.32
N ASP A 71 -15.88 10.47 -18.33
CA ASP A 71 -17.28 10.89 -18.16
C ASP A 71 -17.79 10.62 -16.71
N GLU A 72 -19.07 10.87 -16.49
CA GLU A 72 -19.71 10.66 -15.19
C GLU A 72 -19.70 9.19 -14.77
N ASP A 73 -19.74 8.25 -15.71
CA ASP A 73 -19.66 6.83 -15.42
C ASP A 73 -18.25 6.46 -14.90
N ALA A 74 -17.20 6.92 -15.59
CA ALA A 74 -15.83 6.73 -15.14
C ALA A 74 -15.57 7.37 -13.76
N LYS A 75 -16.12 8.57 -13.50
CA LYS A 75 -16.03 9.22 -12.19
C LYS A 75 -16.75 8.41 -11.10
N HIS A 76 -17.97 7.90 -11.40
CA HIS A 76 -18.71 7.07 -10.45
C HIS A 76 -17.96 5.79 -10.10
N HIS A 77 -17.34 5.13 -11.09
CA HIS A 77 -16.50 3.97 -10.82
C HIS A 77 -15.31 4.33 -9.91
N MET A 78 -14.58 5.42 -10.21
CA MET A 78 -13.47 5.88 -9.37
C MET A 78 -13.92 6.25 -7.95
N GLU A 79 -15.10 6.84 -7.77
CA GLU A 79 -15.68 7.15 -6.46
C GLU A 79 -15.89 5.88 -5.62
N ARG A 80 -16.36 4.79 -6.24
CA ARG A 80 -16.52 3.50 -5.55
C ARG A 80 -15.18 2.94 -5.09
N GLU A 81 -14.18 2.91 -5.98
CA GLU A 81 -12.83 2.43 -5.61
C GLU A 81 -12.21 3.25 -4.48
N LEU A 82 -12.41 4.57 -4.46
CA LEU A 82 -11.98 5.41 -3.34
C LEU A 82 -12.69 5.06 -2.03
N GLY A 83 -13.98 4.71 -2.09
CA GLY A 83 -14.74 4.21 -0.94
C GLY A 83 -14.18 2.89 -0.41
N ASP A 84 -13.87 1.95 -1.30
CA ASP A 84 -13.32 0.63 -0.96
C ASP A 84 -11.88 0.76 -0.41
N ILE A 85 -11.05 1.64 -0.96
CA ILE A 85 -9.72 1.99 -0.42
C ILE A 85 -9.86 2.49 1.03
N MET A 86 -10.82 3.39 1.31
CA MET A 86 -11.05 3.90 2.66
C MET A 86 -11.55 2.82 3.61
N TRP A 87 -12.35 1.88 3.13
CA TRP A 87 -12.79 0.74 3.92
C TRP A 87 -11.61 -0.15 4.33
N TYR A 88 -10.75 -0.54 3.39
CA TYR A 88 -9.56 -1.35 3.67
C TYR A 88 -8.53 -0.60 4.52
N TRP A 89 -8.37 0.71 4.31
CA TRP A 89 -7.52 1.54 5.16
C TRP A 89 -8.02 1.55 6.62
N THR A 90 -9.33 1.67 6.82
CA THR A 90 -9.93 1.59 8.15
C THR A 90 -9.73 0.21 8.77
N GLN A 91 -9.87 -0.87 8.00
CA GLN A 91 -9.56 -2.22 8.47
C GLN A 91 -8.10 -2.35 8.92
N ALA A 92 -7.15 -1.72 8.21
CA ALA A 92 -5.75 -1.71 8.63
C ALA A 92 -5.56 -0.99 9.96
N CYS A 93 -6.19 0.17 10.16
CA CYS A 93 -6.15 0.88 11.44
C CYS A 93 -6.68 0.00 12.59
N LEU A 94 -7.83 -0.64 12.40
CA LEU A 94 -8.42 -1.53 13.40
C LEU A 94 -7.50 -2.73 13.71
N ALA A 95 -6.92 -3.35 12.67
CA ALA A 95 -6.00 -4.47 12.83
C ALA A 95 -4.75 -4.12 13.66
N LEU A 96 -4.32 -2.88 13.59
CA LEU A 96 -3.17 -2.33 14.31
C LEU A 96 -3.55 -1.67 15.65
N HIS A 97 -4.82 -1.73 16.08
CA HIS A 97 -5.36 -1.06 17.27
C HIS A 97 -5.13 0.46 17.26
N LEU A 98 -5.19 1.07 16.09
CA LEU A 98 -5.02 2.52 15.90
C LEU A 98 -6.39 3.20 15.72
N ASP A 99 -6.54 4.40 16.30
CA ASP A 99 -7.66 5.27 15.96
C ASP A 99 -7.41 5.91 14.57
N PRO A 100 -8.34 5.74 13.60
CA PRO A 100 -8.20 6.36 12.27
C PRO A 100 -8.02 7.88 12.32
N ASN A 101 -8.67 8.58 13.27
CA ASN A 101 -8.50 10.03 13.43
C ASN A 101 -7.07 10.39 13.84
N ASP A 102 -6.48 9.64 14.77
CA ASP A 102 -5.10 9.86 15.20
C ASP A 102 -4.11 9.63 14.07
N VAL A 103 -4.35 8.65 13.22
CA VAL A 103 -3.51 8.39 12.03
C VAL A 103 -3.54 9.60 11.08
N ILE A 104 -4.73 10.17 10.82
CA ILE A 104 -4.87 11.36 9.99
C ILE A 104 -4.22 12.58 10.64
N ILE A 105 -4.43 12.81 11.94
CA ILE A 105 -3.82 13.91 12.69
C ILE A 105 -2.29 13.85 12.59
N LYS A 106 -1.70 12.70 12.85
CA LYS A 106 -0.24 12.48 12.74
C LYS A 106 0.29 12.74 11.34
N ASN A 107 -0.47 12.33 10.30
CA ASN A 107 -0.09 12.63 8.92
C ASN A 107 -0.12 14.14 8.64
N VAL A 108 -1.15 14.85 9.10
CA VAL A 108 -1.24 16.32 8.96
C VAL A 108 -0.08 17.01 9.68
N GLU A 109 0.24 16.59 10.89
CA GLU A 109 1.38 17.14 11.65
C GLU A 109 2.72 16.91 10.94
N LYS A 110 2.93 15.70 10.40
CA LYS A 110 4.11 15.38 9.59
C LYS A 110 4.22 16.30 8.38
N LEU A 111 3.14 16.47 7.62
CA LEU A 111 3.11 17.32 6.44
C LEU A 111 3.33 18.82 6.78
N LYS A 112 2.77 19.32 7.88
CA LYS A 112 3.03 20.69 8.37
C LYS A 112 4.49 20.90 8.74
N LYS A 113 5.16 19.91 9.32
CA LYS A 113 6.59 19.98 9.61
C LYS A 113 7.45 19.98 8.33
N ARG A 114 7.03 19.19 7.31
CA ARG A 114 7.72 19.14 6.01
C ARG A 114 7.53 20.42 5.21
N TYR A 115 6.34 21.00 5.24
CA TYR A 115 5.94 22.19 4.47
C TYR A 115 5.48 23.32 5.39
N PRO A 116 6.39 23.96 6.18
CA PRO A 116 6.00 24.98 7.17
C PRO A 116 5.40 26.23 6.55
N GLY A 117 5.61 26.48 5.24
CA GLY A 117 4.98 27.57 4.48
C GLY A 117 3.56 27.26 3.99
N GLY A 118 3.06 26.04 4.19
CA GLY A 118 1.75 25.60 3.71
C GLY A 118 1.67 25.31 2.21
N GLU A 119 2.79 25.42 1.48
CA GLU A 119 2.89 25.14 0.06
C GLU A 119 3.85 23.98 -0.21
N PHE A 120 3.58 23.24 -1.30
CA PHE A 120 4.45 22.14 -1.73
C PHE A 120 5.82 22.69 -2.16
N ASP A 121 6.86 22.03 -1.69
CA ASP A 121 8.26 22.34 -2.03
C ASP A 121 8.96 21.05 -2.45
N ALA A 122 9.32 20.94 -3.73
CA ALA A 122 9.94 19.75 -4.30
C ALA A 122 11.27 19.39 -3.60
N SER A 123 12.06 20.39 -3.21
CA SER A 123 13.34 20.16 -2.53
C SER A 123 13.15 19.49 -1.16
N LYS A 124 12.11 19.88 -0.43
CA LYS A 124 11.74 19.27 0.86
C LYS A 124 11.09 17.91 0.71
N SER A 125 10.46 17.64 -0.43
CA SER A 125 9.94 16.30 -0.76
C SER A 125 11.06 15.30 -1.02
N GLU A 126 12.11 15.72 -1.71
CA GLU A 126 13.26 14.87 -2.07
C GLU A 126 14.29 14.75 -0.94
N GLN A 127 14.53 15.85 -0.19
CA GLN A 127 15.50 15.89 0.91
C GLN A 127 14.76 15.80 2.25
N ARG A 128 14.31 14.60 2.60
CA ARG A 128 13.61 14.36 3.86
C ARG A 128 14.54 14.57 5.05
N LYS A 129 14.04 15.26 6.09
CA LYS A 129 14.77 15.41 7.36
C LYS A 129 14.76 14.07 8.11
N GLU A 130 15.77 13.87 8.96
CA GLU A 130 15.82 12.70 9.85
C GLU A 130 14.53 12.60 10.68
N GLY A 131 13.89 11.43 10.67
CA GLY A 131 12.60 11.19 11.33
C GLY A 131 11.35 11.53 10.49
N ASP A 132 11.49 11.98 9.25
CA ASP A 132 10.39 12.18 8.28
C ASP A 132 10.35 10.99 7.31
N ILE A 133 9.89 9.86 7.80
CA ILE A 133 9.75 8.61 7.04
C ILE A 133 8.35 8.55 6.41
#